data_1dd74bac4ff6b9ea83101cd4bf50df3d
#
_entry.id   1dd74bac4ff6b9ea83101cd4bf50df3d
#
_cell.length_a   1.000
_cell.length_b   1.000
_cell.length_c   1.000
_cell.angle_alpha   90.00
_cell.angle_beta   90.00
_cell.angle_gamma   90.00
#
_symmetry.space_group_name_H-M   'P 1'
#
loop_
_entity.id
_entity.type
_entity.pdbx_description
1 polymer ?
#
loop_
_entity_poly.entity_id
_entity_poly.type
_entity_poly.pdbx_seq_one_letter_code
_entity_poly.pdbx_strand_id
1 'polypeptide(L)'
;MYKDRPGNIREAYKTAMCLARYYNCKINIEATRMGMITWARENHGLQYFMKRPRATLTDVKYGTTKSYGTPATKVIIEMHTDLTADYVEDYCHNIWFEEILDQLTSYNDENKGKFDIVAAFGMMELADQELSGR
;
A
#
# COMPACT_ATOMS: atom_id res chain seq x y z
N MET A 1 -4.74 5.02 -11.90
CA MET A 1 -3.99 3.82 -11.43
C MET A 1 -2.78 3.62 -12.34
N TYR A 2 -1.65 3.20 -11.78
CA TYR A 2 -0.47 2.80 -12.54
C TYR A 2 -0.17 1.33 -12.26
N LYS A 3 -0.09 0.52 -13.32
CA LYS A 3 0.22 -0.90 -13.25
C LYS A 3 1.18 -1.24 -14.38
N ASP A 4 2.41 -1.57 -14.04
CA ASP A 4 3.43 -1.91 -15.02
C ASP A 4 4.50 -2.84 -14.42
N ARG A 5 5.23 -3.53 -15.27
CA ARG A 5 6.41 -4.32 -14.92
C ARG A 5 7.57 -3.90 -15.83
N PRO A 6 8.20 -2.74 -15.56
CA PRO A 6 9.33 -2.31 -16.36
C PRO A 6 10.50 -3.29 -16.26
N GLY A 7 11.29 -3.42 -17.33
CA GLY A 7 12.45 -4.30 -17.34
C GLY A 7 13.54 -3.92 -16.33
N ASN A 8 13.50 -2.66 -15.83
CA ASN A 8 14.40 -2.15 -14.82
C ASN A 8 13.59 -1.68 -13.58
N ILE A 9 13.83 -2.30 -12.44
CA ILE A 9 13.14 -1.97 -11.18
C ILE A 9 13.32 -0.50 -10.76
N ARG A 10 14.45 0.12 -11.12
CA ARG A 10 14.71 1.54 -10.80
C ARG A 10 13.79 2.48 -11.57
N GLU A 11 13.30 2.07 -12.73
CA GLU A 11 12.29 2.85 -13.48
C GLU A 11 10.95 2.84 -12.74
N ALA A 12 10.54 1.70 -12.18
CA ALA A 12 9.37 1.62 -11.33
C ALA A 12 9.49 2.56 -10.12
N TYR A 13 10.66 2.59 -9.47
CA TYR A 13 10.90 3.48 -8.32
C TYR A 13 10.81 4.96 -8.71
N LYS A 14 11.41 5.36 -9.82
CA LYS A 14 11.32 6.72 -10.35
C LYS A 14 9.88 7.10 -10.66
N THR A 15 9.14 6.22 -11.33
CA THR A 15 7.74 6.45 -11.69
C THR A 15 6.89 6.65 -10.43
N ALA A 16 7.02 5.78 -9.44
CA ALA A 16 6.30 5.92 -8.17
C ALA A 16 6.62 7.25 -7.46
N MET A 17 7.88 7.67 -7.46
CA MET A 17 8.29 8.96 -6.91
C MET A 17 7.70 10.15 -7.69
N CYS A 18 7.66 10.07 -9.03
CA CYS A 18 7.04 11.09 -9.87
C CYS A 18 5.54 11.19 -9.59
N LEU A 19 4.85 10.07 -9.45
CA LEU A 19 3.43 10.03 -9.10
C LEU A 19 3.17 10.63 -7.72
N ALA A 20 3.97 10.28 -6.71
CA ALA A 20 3.85 10.84 -5.37
C ALA A 20 4.02 12.36 -5.36
N ARG A 21 4.96 12.89 -6.14
CA ARG A 21 5.16 14.34 -6.31
C ARG A 21 4.01 14.99 -7.04
N TYR A 22 3.57 14.40 -8.14
CA TYR A 22 2.51 14.95 -8.98
C TYR A 22 1.17 15.06 -8.22
N TYR A 23 0.82 14.00 -7.48
CA TYR A 23 -0.41 13.96 -6.70
C TYR A 23 -0.27 14.51 -5.28
N ASN A 24 0.92 14.96 -4.89
CA ASN A 24 1.23 15.42 -3.53
C ASN A 24 0.80 14.41 -2.46
N CYS A 25 1.09 13.14 -2.68
CA CYS A 25 0.71 12.04 -1.79
C CYS A 25 1.91 11.30 -1.20
N LYS A 26 1.66 10.44 -0.22
CA LYS A 26 2.67 9.55 0.37
C LYS A 26 2.57 8.17 -0.24
N ILE A 27 3.70 7.47 -0.25
CA ILE A 27 3.80 6.08 -0.69
C ILE A 27 3.82 5.19 0.57
N ASN A 28 2.82 4.33 0.71
CA ASN A 28 2.87 3.22 1.66
C ASN A 28 3.28 1.95 0.91
N ILE A 29 4.40 1.36 1.28
CA ILE A 29 4.91 0.15 0.62
C ILE A 29 4.77 -1.06 1.53
N GLU A 30 4.74 -2.24 0.94
CA GLU A 30 4.92 -3.49 1.67
C GLU A 30 6.38 -3.61 2.15
N ALA A 31 6.56 -3.80 3.46
CA ALA A 31 7.87 -3.78 4.11
C ALA A 31 8.71 -5.06 3.92
N THR A 32 8.24 -6.03 3.14
CA THR A 32 8.98 -7.28 2.87
C THR A 32 10.16 -7.09 1.94
N ARG A 33 10.14 -6.05 1.09
CA ARG A 33 11.20 -5.73 0.12
C ARG A 33 11.62 -4.29 0.22
N MET A 34 12.67 -4.04 0.98
CA MET A 34 13.15 -2.68 1.29
C MET A 34 14.01 -2.02 0.20
N GLY A 35 14.14 -2.63 -0.99
CA GLY A 35 14.96 -2.08 -2.08
C GLY A 35 14.54 -0.68 -2.51
N MET A 36 13.25 -0.40 -2.56
CA MET A 36 12.73 0.92 -2.90
C MET A 36 13.06 1.97 -1.84
N ILE A 37 13.00 1.64 -0.56
CA ILE A 37 13.38 2.54 0.55
C ILE A 37 14.88 2.84 0.53
N THR A 38 15.71 1.81 0.28
CA THR A 38 17.17 2.00 0.14
C THR A 38 17.48 2.93 -1.01
N TRP A 39 16.88 2.68 -2.18
CA TRP A 39 17.03 3.54 -3.35
C TRP A 39 16.53 4.97 -3.10
N ALA A 40 15.39 5.14 -2.44
CA ALA A 40 14.84 6.45 -2.09
C ALA A 40 15.76 7.23 -1.13
N ARG A 41 16.40 6.52 -0.19
CA ARG A 41 17.39 7.14 0.72
C ARG A 41 18.58 7.68 -0.04
N GLU A 42 19.12 6.91 -0.97
CA GLU A 42 20.26 7.31 -1.83
C GLU A 42 19.91 8.46 -2.79
N ASN A 43 18.63 8.58 -3.17
CA ASN A 43 18.14 9.61 -4.09
C ASN A 43 17.35 10.73 -3.41
N HIS A 44 17.53 10.92 -2.10
CA HIS A 44 16.89 12.00 -1.32
C HIS A 44 15.36 12.02 -1.42
N GLY A 45 14.72 10.85 -1.50
CA GLY A 45 13.28 10.69 -1.73
C GLY A 45 12.47 10.18 -0.54
N LEU A 46 13.08 9.99 0.64
CA LEU A 46 12.40 9.41 1.80
C LEU A 46 11.18 10.21 2.28
N GLN A 47 11.14 11.52 2.02
CA GLN A 47 10.01 12.38 2.38
C GLN A 47 8.70 11.99 1.68
N TYR A 48 8.76 11.23 0.59
CA TYR A 48 7.57 10.74 -0.12
C TYR A 48 7.03 9.42 0.44
N PHE A 49 7.73 8.79 1.38
CA PHE A 49 7.33 7.52 1.96
C PHE A 49 6.69 7.70 3.33
N MET A 50 5.67 6.88 3.59
CA MET A 50 5.09 6.77 4.92
C MET A 50 5.99 5.97 5.84
N LYS A 51 6.04 6.39 7.08
CA LYS A 51 6.43 5.51 8.16
C LYS A 51 5.32 4.50 8.42
N ARG A 52 5.67 3.41 9.09
CA ARG A 52 4.73 2.37 9.47
C ARG A 52 3.50 2.97 10.16
N PRO A 53 2.27 2.71 9.66
CA PRO A 53 1.04 3.19 10.29
C PRO A 53 0.90 2.69 11.72
N ARG A 54 0.44 3.54 12.63
CA ARG A 54 0.32 3.21 14.08
C ARG A 54 -0.61 2.05 14.33
N ALA A 55 -1.70 1.93 13.59
CA ALA A 55 -2.63 0.82 13.68
C ALA A 55 -1.97 -0.55 13.50
N THR A 56 -0.83 -0.61 12.79
CA THR A 56 -0.10 -1.85 12.52
C THR A 56 0.98 -2.18 13.57
N LEU A 57 1.14 -1.36 14.60
CA LEU A 57 2.19 -1.51 15.61
C LEU A 57 1.88 -2.56 16.69
N THR A 58 0.72 -3.15 16.68
CA THR A 58 0.32 -4.22 17.61
C THR A 58 1.14 -5.50 17.40
N ASP A 59 1.78 -5.65 16.25
CA ASP A 59 2.68 -6.76 15.94
C ASP A 59 4.15 -6.35 16.20
N VAL A 60 4.58 -6.51 17.44
CA VAL A 60 5.89 -6.06 17.97
C VAL A 60 7.10 -6.68 17.25
N LYS A 61 6.90 -7.75 16.48
CA LYS A 61 7.99 -8.48 15.80
C LYS A 61 8.56 -7.75 14.58
N TYR A 62 7.85 -6.78 14.02
CA TYR A 62 8.13 -6.26 12.68
C TYR A 62 8.46 -4.76 12.60
N GLY A 63 9.12 -4.25 13.61
CA GLY A 63 9.69 -2.92 13.52
C GLY A 63 9.14 -1.91 14.51
N THR A 64 9.63 -0.71 14.40
CA THR A 64 9.29 0.42 15.27
C THR A 64 8.55 1.49 14.47
N THR A 65 7.98 2.48 15.15
CA THR A 65 7.39 3.68 14.53
C THR A 65 8.34 4.44 13.59
N LYS A 66 9.64 4.12 13.64
CA LYS A 66 10.66 4.72 12.76
C LYS A 66 10.84 3.97 11.44
N SER A 67 10.31 2.76 11.31
CA SER A 67 10.40 1.97 10.08
C SER A 67 9.46 2.52 9.01
N TYR A 68 9.82 2.30 7.74
CA TYR A 68 8.99 2.64 6.60
C TYR A 68 8.20 1.43 6.13
N GLY A 69 6.99 1.68 5.63
CA GLY A 69 6.13 0.67 5.02
C GLY A 69 5.38 -0.20 6.02
N THR A 70 4.51 -1.02 5.48
CA THR A 70 3.59 -1.88 6.22
C THR A 70 3.96 -3.36 6.01
N PRO A 71 4.23 -4.14 7.05
CA PRO A 71 4.53 -5.57 6.87
C PRO A 71 3.27 -6.36 6.49
N ALA A 72 3.43 -7.37 5.64
CA ALA A 72 2.35 -8.26 5.21
C ALA A 72 2.21 -9.44 6.17
N THR A 73 1.90 -9.17 7.45
CA THR A 73 1.56 -10.23 8.41
C THR A 73 0.08 -10.62 8.27
N LYS A 74 -0.27 -11.82 8.74
CA LYS A 74 -1.66 -12.30 8.69
C LYS A 74 -2.62 -11.29 9.33
N VAL A 75 -2.27 -10.75 10.50
CA VAL A 75 -3.09 -9.76 11.22
C VAL A 75 -3.29 -8.49 10.40
N ILE A 76 -2.23 -8.00 9.76
CA ILE A 76 -2.32 -6.78 8.94
C ILE A 76 -3.09 -7.04 7.65
N ILE A 77 -2.96 -8.22 7.06
CA ILE A 77 -3.76 -8.62 5.89
C ILE A 77 -5.25 -8.66 6.25
N GLU A 78 -5.61 -9.24 7.38
CA GLU A 78 -6.99 -9.24 7.88
C GLU A 78 -7.48 -7.80 8.10
N MET A 79 -6.71 -6.97 8.79
CA MET A 79 -7.06 -5.56 9.05
C MET A 79 -7.33 -4.77 7.76
N HIS A 80 -6.44 -4.83 6.77
CA HIS A 80 -6.67 -4.09 5.53
C HIS A 80 -7.75 -4.71 4.64
N THR A 81 -8.04 -6.02 4.81
CA THR A 81 -9.19 -6.67 4.15
C THR A 81 -10.51 -6.13 4.70
N ASP A 82 -10.61 -5.98 6.02
CA ASP A 82 -11.79 -5.39 6.67
C ASP A 82 -12.00 -3.94 6.23
N LEU A 83 -10.95 -3.11 6.25
CA LEU A 83 -11.02 -1.73 5.75
C LEU A 83 -11.43 -1.65 4.27
N THR A 84 -10.95 -2.58 3.45
CA THR A 84 -11.34 -2.67 2.04
C THR A 84 -12.81 -3.02 1.90
N ALA A 85 -13.34 -3.94 2.71
CA ALA A 85 -14.74 -4.32 2.71
C ALA A 85 -15.64 -3.13 3.11
N ASP A 86 -15.29 -2.42 4.18
CA ASP A 86 -16.00 -1.22 4.63
C ASP A 86 -16.01 -0.13 3.53
N TYR A 87 -14.86 0.10 2.87
CA TYR A 87 -14.78 1.05 1.78
C TYR A 87 -15.66 0.65 0.58
N VAL A 88 -15.67 -0.63 0.21
CA VAL A 88 -16.50 -1.13 -0.90
C VAL A 88 -17.98 -0.99 -0.55
N GLU A 89 -18.38 -1.27 0.68
CA GLU A 89 -19.78 -1.14 1.12
C GLU A 89 -20.26 0.32 1.03
N ASP A 90 -19.48 1.26 1.52
CA ASP A 90 -19.89 2.66 1.63
C ASP A 90 -19.55 3.51 0.39
N TYR A 91 -18.45 3.18 -0.31
CA TYR A 91 -17.83 4.07 -1.29
C TYR A 91 -17.45 3.40 -2.62
N CYS A 92 -17.98 2.22 -2.96
CA CYS A 92 -17.63 1.52 -4.22
C CYS A 92 -17.84 2.39 -5.48
N HIS A 93 -18.78 3.33 -5.43
CA HIS A 93 -19.04 4.28 -6.52
C HIS A 93 -17.87 5.24 -6.81
N ASN A 94 -16.89 5.33 -5.92
CA ASN A 94 -15.65 6.08 -6.10
C ASN A 94 -14.52 5.26 -6.75
N ILE A 95 -14.73 3.97 -7.00
CA ILE A 95 -13.76 3.10 -7.66
C ILE A 95 -14.00 3.16 -9.17
N TRP A 96 -13.16 3.92 -9.86
CA TRP A 96 -13.31 4.21 -11.30
C TRP A 96 -12.52 3.28 -12.21
N PHE A 97 -11.72 2.38 -11.65
CA PHE A 97 -10.84 1.49 -12.42
C PHE A 97 -11.41 0.08 -12.45
N GLU A 98 -11.73 -0.38 -13.66
CA GLU A 98 -12.32 -1.70 -13.90
C GLU A 98 -11.46 -2.84 -13.32
N GLU A 99 -10.14 -2.75 -13.46
CA GLU A 99 -9.22 -3.77 -12.94
C GLU A 99 -9.27 -3.91 -11.41
N ILE A 100 -9.57 -2.83 -10.69
CA ILE A 100 -9.77 -2.89 -9.23
C ILE A 100 -11.07 -3.65 -8.94
N LEU A 101 -12.15 -3.30 -9.62
CA LEU A 101 -13.46 -3.94 -9.45
C LEU A 101 -13.41 -5.42 -9.79
N ASP A 102 -12.75 -5.81 -10.89
CA ASP A 102 -12.57 -7.20 -11.29
C ASP A 102 -11.84 -8.02 -10.23
N GLN A 103 -10.77 -7.47 -9.65
CA GLN A 103 -10.05 -8.15 -8.59
C GLN A 103 -10.86 -8.23 -7.30
N LEU A 104 -11.55 -7.16 -6.91
CA LEU A 104 -12.40 -7.15 -5.72
C LEU A 104 -13.53 -8.19 -5.82
N THR A 105 -14.19 -8.31 -6.97
CA THR A 105 -15.26 -9.30 -7.18
C THR A 105 -14.76 -10.74 -7.17
N SER A 106 -13.50 -10.97 -7.53
CA SER A 106 -12.89 -12.29 -7.58
C SER A 106 -12.15 -12.66 -6.28
N TYR A 107 -11.98 -11.70 -5.38
CA TYR A 107 -11.23 -11.86 -4.14
C TYR A 107 -12.03 -12.67 -3.11
N ASN A 108 -11.39 -13.66 -2.50
CA ASN A 108 -11.96 -14.46 -1.41
C ASN A 108 -10.85 -14.98 -0.48
N ASP A 109 -11.24 -15.62 0.63
CA ASP A 109 -10.30 -16.12 1.64
C ASP A 109 -9.31 -17.16 1.13
N GLU A 110 -9.66 -17.92 0.08
CA GLU A 110 -8.83 -18.98 -0.47
C GLU A 110 -7.74 -18.44 -1.41
N ASN A 111 -7.93 -17.24 -1.96
CA ASN A 111 -7.07 -16.70 -3.01
C ASN A 111 -6.39 -15.35 -2.69
N LYS A 112 -6.45 -14.88 -1.44
CA LYS A 112 -5.91 -13.57 -0.99
C LYS A 112 -4.51 -13.23 -1.52
N GLY A 113 -3.63 -14.23 -1.64
CA GLY A 113 -2.25 -14.01 -2.08
C GLY A 113 -2.06 -13.81 -3.58
N LYS A 114 -3.13 -13.84 -4.38
CA LYS A 114 -3.06 -13.76 -5.85
C LYS A 114 -3.47 -12.39 -6.42
N PHE A 115 -3.94 -11.48 -5.58
CA PHE A 115 -4.51 -10.21 -6.00
C PHE A 115 -3.70 -9.01 -5.53
N ASP A 116 -2.67 -8.67 -6.29
CA ASP A 116 -1.75 -7.57 -5.96
C ASP A 116 -2.45 -6.20 -5.88
N ILE A 117 -3.50 -5.98 -6.70
CA ILE A 117 -4.23 -4.72 -6.71
C ILE A 117 -5.09 -4.59 -5.45
N VAL A 118 -5.75 -5.66 -5.00
CA VAL A 118 -6.53 -5.66 -3.75
C VAL A 118 -5.61 -5.43 -2.54
N ALA A 119 -4.43 -6.08 -2.52
CA ALA A 119 -3.44 -5.85 -1.47
C ALA A 119 -2.95 -4.39 -1.46
N ALA A 120 -2.65 -3.83 -2.63
CA ALA A 120 -2.26 -2.42 -2.75
C ALA A 120 -3.38 -1.46 -2.31
N PHE A 121 -4.63 -1.78 -2.62
CA PHE A 121 -5.79 -1.01 -2.19
C PHE A 121 -5.94 -1.04 -0.67
N GLY A 122 -5.86 -2.20 -0.04
CA GLY A 122 -5.89 -2.33 1.41
C GLY A 122 -4.73 -1.60 2.12
N MET A 123 -3.54 -1.60 1.52
CA MET A 123 -2.42 -0.79 2.03
C MET A 123 -2.67 0.72 1.90
N MET A 124 -3.41 1.14 0.89
CA MET A 124 -3.86 2.53 0.73
C MET A 124 -4.87 2.91 1.83
N GLU A 125 -5.84 2.04 2.14
CA GLU A 125 -6.80 2.28 3.21
C GLU A 125 -6.14 2.42 4.59
N LEU A 126 -5.14 1.58 4.90
CA LEU A 126 -4.33 1.73 6.12
C LEU A 126 -3.60 3.07 6.18
N ALA A 127 -3.10 3.53 5.04
CA ALA A 127 -2.44 4.81 4.93
C ALA A 127 -3.42 5.98 5.11
N ASP A 128 -4.60 5.90 4.52
CA ASP A 128 -5.65 6.91 4.65
C ASP A 128 -6.13 7.02 6.10
N GLN A 129 -6.34 5.91 6.78
CA GLN A 129 -6.70 5.88 8.19
C GLN A 129 -5.66 6.62 9.06
N GLU A 130 -4.36 6.40 8.82
CA GLU A 130 -3.29 7.09 9.54
C GLU A 130 -3.24 8.58 9.26
N LEU A 131 -3.42 8.98 7.98
CA LEU A 131 -3.31 10.38 7.54
C LEU A 131 -4.54 11.21 7.88
N SER A 132 -5.73 10.60 7.84
CA SER A 132 -6.99 11.27 8.15
C SER A 132 -7.30 11.33 9.65
N GLY A 133 -6.54 10.59 10.48
CA GLY A 133 -6.76 10.51 11.92
C GLY A 133 -8.02 9.73 12.30
N ARG A 134 -8.49 8.91 11.40
CA ARG A 134 -9.65 8.03 11.63
C ARG A 134 -9.27 6.77 12.37
#